data_15f476050f2045d21f27c01191c46d4e
#
_entry.id   15f476050f2045d21f27c01191c46d4e
#
_cell.length_a   1.000
_cell.length_b   1.000
_cell.length_c   1.000
_cell.angle_alpha   90.00
_cell.angle_beta   90.00
_cell.angle_gamma   90.00
#
_symmetry.space_group_name_H-M   'P 1'
#
loop_
_entity.id
_entity.type
_entity.pdbx_description
1 polymer ?
#
loop_
_entity_poly.entity_id
_entity_poly.type
_entity_poly.pdbx_seq_one_letter_code
_entity_poly.pdbx_strand_id
1 'polypeptide(L)'
;MSKNILIVDDSPSIRQMVEVTLKSANYTVTAAQDGQEALDICKYTRFDFVLTDQNMPRMDGLTLIKSLRAMSAYASVPIVVLTTEASDTIKSQGKAAGATGWMVKPFDPRKLLEVLSKVLG
;
A
#
# COMPACT_ATOMS: atom_id res chain seq x y z
N MET A 1 3.77 -1.17 20.82
CA MET A 1 4.72 -1.31 19.70
C MET A 1 4.13 -0.75 18.43
N SER A 2 4.94 -0.05 17.66
CA SER A 2 4.50 0.54 16.40
C SER A 2 4.33 -0.54 15.34
N LYS A 3 3.30 -0.39 14.51
CA LYS A 3 3.16 -1.20 13.30
C LYS A 3 3.99 -0.61 12.18
N ASN A 4 4.54 -1.45 11.34
CA ASN A 4 5.37 -1.04 10.21
C ASN A 4 4.53 -0.97 8.94
N ILE A 5 4.52 0.19 8.31
CA ILE A 5 3.72 0.47 7.12
C ILE A 5 4.64 0.75 5.94
N LEU A 6 4.36 0.12 4.80
CA LEU A 6 5.05 0.42 3.55
C LEU A 6 4.11 1.24 2.66
N ILE A 7 4.63 2.37 2.17
CA ILE A 7 3.93 3.20 1.18
C ILE A 7 4.66 3.07 -0.14
N VAL A 8 3.92 2.80 -1.21
CA VAL A 8 4.48 2.71 -2.55
C VAL A 8 3.74 3.67 -3.46
N ASP A 9 4.41 4.73 -3.91
CA ASP A 9 3.80 5.73 -4.80
C ASP A 9 4.94 6.48 -5.50
N ASP A 10 4.81 6.72 -6.79
CA ASP A 10 5.83 7.45 -7.55
C ASP A 10 5.75 8.96 -7.36
N SER A 11 4.70 9.47 -6.71
CA SER A 11 4.55 10.88 -6.40
C SER A 11 5.22 11.24 -5.08
N PRO A 12 6.25 12.09 -5.07
CA PRO A 12 6.88 12.53 -3.82
C PRO A 12 5.91 13.23 -2.88
N SER A 13 4.97 14.01 -3.43
CA SER A 13 3.96 14.73 -2.65
C SER A 13 3.06 13.76 -1.88
N ILE A 14 2.57 12.73 -2.56
CA ILE A 14 1.71 11.72 -1.94
C ILE A 14 2.47 10.96 -0.87
N ARG A 15 3.71 10.53 -1.16
CA ARG A 15 4.54 9.85 -0.16
C ARG A 15 4.71 10.69 1.10
N GLN A 16 5.01 11.97 0.93
CA GLN A 16 5.19 12.88 2.05
C GLN A 16 3.92 13.05 2.88
N MET A 17 2.78 13.26 2.24
CA MET A 17 1.49 13.43 2.90
C MET A 17 1.11 12.18 3.70
N VAL A 18 1.26 11.01 3.10
CA VAL A 18 0.95 9.74 3.76
C VAL A 18 1.91 9.51 4.94
N GLU A 19 3.21 9.77 4.76
CA GLU A 19 4.18 9.64 5.85
C GLU A 19 3.82 10.51 7.05
N VAL A 20 3.53 11.79 6.83
CA VAL A 20 3.17 12.71 7.90
C VAL A 20 1.92 12.22 8.64
N THR A 21 0.91 11.80 7.89
CA THR A 21 -0.34 11.30 8.46
C THR A 21 -0.10 10.08 9.34
N LEU A 22 0.64 9.10 8.84
CA LEU A 22 0.86 7.85 9.57
C LEU A 22 1.79 8.02 10.76
N LYS A 23 2.84 8.83 10.62
CA LYS A 23 3.75 9.11 11.74
C LYS A 23 3.03 9.84 12.86
N SER A 24 2.09 10.74 12.54
CA SER A 24 1.30 11.43 13.56
C SER A 24 0.41 10.49 14.36
N ALA A 25 0.10 9.33 13.80
CA ALA A 25 -0.69 8.28 14.48
C ALA A 25 0.20 7.17 15.07
N ASN A 26 1.50 7.42 15.19
CA ASN A 26 2.47 6.53 15.82
C ASN A 26 2.78 5.26 15.02
N TYR A 27 2.56 5.26 13.72
CA TYR A 27 3.03 4.18 12.85
C TYR A 27 4.47 4.43 12.41
N THR A 28 5.21 3.35 12.19
CA THR A 28 6.54 3.41 11.57
C THR A 28 6.37 3.26 10.06
N VAL A 29 6.95 4.16 9.28
CA VAL A 29 6.68 4.25 7.84
C VAL A 29 7.96 4.14 7.03
N THR A 30 7.91 3.31 5.99
CA THR A 30 8.95 3.23 4.96
C THR A 30 8.29 3.54 3.63
N ALA A 31 8.94 4.31 2.78
CA ALA A 31 8.40 4.72 1.49
C ALA A 31 9.24 4.18 0.35
N ALA A 32 8.56 3.70 -0.70
CA ALA A 32 9.17 3.25 -1.94
C ALA A 32 8.55 4.03 -3.10
N GLN A 33 9.31 4.25 -4.16
CA GLN A 33 8.84 5.06 -5.28
C GLN A 33 8.27 4.25 -6.44
N ASP A 34 8.44 2.93 -6.43
CA ASP A 34 7.83 2.04 -7.42
C ASP A 34 7.73 0.61 -6.86
N GLY A 35 7.05 -0.25 -7.61
CA GLY A 35 6.81 -1.61 -7.18
C GLY A 35 8.07 -2.45 -7.06
N GLN A 36 9.06 -2.22 -7.91
CA GLN A 36 10.31 -2.99 -7.86
C GLN A 36 11.09 -2.66 -6.58
N GLU A 37 11.21 -1.39 -6.24
CA GLU A 37 11.86 -0.97 -5.00
C GLU A 37 11.12 -1.54 -3.79
N ALA A 38 9.79 -1.48 -3.80
CA ALA A 38 8.96 -2.04 -2.73
C ALA A 38 9.20 -3.53 -2.56
N LEU A 39 9.22 -4.28 -3.65
CA LEU A 39 9.45 -5.72 -3.61
C LEU A 39 10.83 -6.05 -3.03
N ASP A 40 11.84 -5.30 -3.44
CA ASP A 40 13.20 -5.48 -2.93
C ASP A 40 13.28 -5.22 -1.41
N ILE A 41 12.63 -4.16 -0.94
CA ILE A 41 12.56 -3.84 0.48
C ILE A 41 11.85 -4.95 1.26
N CYS A 42 10.76 -5.49 0.72
CA CYS A 42 9.97 -6.53 1.37
C CYS A 42 10.70 -7.86 1.52
N LYS A 43 11.76 -8.08 0.78
CA LYS A 43 12.60 -9.27 0.94
C LYS A 43 13.39 -9.27 2.24
N TYR A 44 13.66 -8.09 2.78
CA TYR A 44 14.53 -7.92 3.96
C TYR A 44 13.81 -7.34 5.16
N THR A 45 12.66 -6.69 4.97
CA THR A 45 11.92 -6.02 6.03
C THR A 45 10.47 -6.47 6.01
N ARG A 46 9.93 -6.77 7.18
CA ARG A 46 8.53 -7.16 7.32
C ARG A 46 7.65 -5.95 7.59
N PHE A 47 6.56 -5.82 6.83
CA PHE A 47 5.56 -4.78 7.02
C PHE A 47 4.23 -5.40 7.45
N ASP A 48 3.49 -4.64 8.25
CA ASP A 48 2.17 -5.06 8.74
C ASP A 48 1.04 -4.60 7.83
N PHE A 49 1.33 -3.64 6.95
CA PHE A 49 0.36 -3.06 6.03
C PHE A 49 1.12 -2.47 4.84
N VAL A 50 0.54 -2.60 3.65
CA VAL A 50 1.09 -2.01 2.42
C VAL A 50 0.03 -1.15 1.76
N LEU A 51 0.36 0.11 1.48
CA LEU A 51 -0.46 1.03 0.70
C LEU A 51 0.27 1.29 -0.61
N THR A 52 -0.30 0.93 -1.74
CA THR A 52 0.36 1.08 -3.03
C THR A 52 -0.50 1.82 -4.05
N ASP A 53 0.12 2.69 -4.83
CA ASP A 53 -0.47 3.24 -6.04
C ASP A 53 -0.56 2.13 -7.09
N GLN A 54 -1.43 2.30 -8.10
CA GLN A 54 -1.53 1.36 -9.21
C GLN A 54 -0.56 1.72 -10.34
N ASN A 55 -0.55 2.98 -10.77
CA ASN A 55 0.22 3.41 -11.94
C ASN A 55 1.61 3.89 -11.55
N MET A 56 2.59 3.04 -11.70
CA MET A 56 3.98 3.33 -11.34
C MET A 56 4.92 2.79 -12.41
N PRO A 57 6.12 3.41 -12.59
CA PRO A 57 7.10 2.87 -13.50
C PRO A 57 7.68 1.54 -12.99
N ARG A 58 8.25 0.78 -13.87
CA ARG A 58 8.92 -0.51 -13.65
C ARG A 58 7.99 -1.64 -13.21
N MET A 59 7.19 -1.44 -12.16
CA MET A 59 6.24 -2.45 -11.68
C MET A 59 5.02 -1.74 -11.12
N ASP A 60 3.84 -2.03 -11.64
CA ASP A 60 2.59 -1.43 -11.15
C ASP A 60 2.10 -2.11 -9.85
N GLY A 61 1.05 -1.51 -9.27
CA GLY A 61 0.52 -1.99 -7.99
C GLY A 61 -0.03 -3.41 -8.06
N LEU A 62 -0.76 -3.77 -9.10
CA LEU A 62 -1.32 -5.11 -9.23
C LEU A 62 -0.23 -6.17 -9.34
N THR A 63 0.83 -5.89 -10.10
CA THR A 63 1.97 -6.79 -10.23
C THR A 63 2.70 -6.94 -8.90
N LEU A 64 2.88 -5.83 -8.19
CA LEU A 64 3.47 -5.85 -6.85
C LEU A 64 2.65 -6.73 -5.90
N ILE A 65 1.33 -6.57 -5.89
CA ILE A 65 0.45 -7.35 -5.03
C ILE A 65 0.58 -8.85 -5.31
N LYS A 66 0.57 -9.23 -6.59
CA LYS A 66 0.74 -10.64 -6.99
C LYS A 66 2.07 -11.19 -6.49
N SER A 67 3.14 -10.41 -6.64
CA SER A 67 4.47 -10.81 -6.19
C SER A 67 4.54 -10.96 -4.68
N LEU A 68 3.92 -10.04 -3.93
CA LEU A 68 3.89 -10.11 -2.47
C LEU A 68 3.06 -11.30 -1.99
N ARG A 69 1.92 -11.57 -2.62
CA ARG A 69 1.06 -12.71 -2.23
C ARG A 69 1.73 -14.05 -2.48
N ALA A 70 2.71 -14.12 -3.38
CA ALA A 70 3.50 -15.31 -3.58
C ALA A 70 4.54 -15.54 -2.48
N MET A 71 4.81 -14.53 -1.65
CA MET A 71 5.73 -14.65 -0.52
C MET A 71 4.93 -15.03 0.73
N SER A 72 5.37 -16.09 1.45
CA SER A 72 4.64 -16.59 2.62
C SER A 72 4.46 -15.51 3.69
N ALA A 73 5.45 -14.63 3.88
CA ALA A 73 5.38 -13.55 4.87
C ALA A 73 4.28 -12.52 4.57
N TYR A 74 3.84 -12.44 3.31
CA TYR A 74 2.84 -11.46 2.88
C TYR A 74 1.53 -12.09 2.40
N ALA A 75 1.33 -13.35 2.66
CA ALA A 75 0.13 -14.07 2.19
C ALA A 75 -1.17 -13.47 2.75
N SER A 76 -1.13 -12.91 3.95
CA SER A 76 -2.31 -12.34 4.62
C SER A 76 -2.13 -10.91 5.12
N VAL A 77 -1.02 -10.25 4.79
CA VAL A 77 -0.80 -8.85 5.17
C VAL A 77 -1.80 -7.96 4.41
N PRO A 78 -2.49 -7.02 5.09
CA PRO A 78 -3.40 -6.12 4.38
C PRO A 78 -2.65 -5.28 3.35
N ILE A 79 -3.15 -5.28 2.11
CA ILE A 79 -2.61 -4.48 1.01
C ILE A 79 -3.77 -3.70 0.40
N VAL A 80 -3.66 -2.37 0.44
CA VAL A 80 -4.70 -1.47 -0.08
C VAL A 80 -4.12 -0.68 -1.25
N VAL A 81 -4.92 -0.56 -2.32
CA VAL A 81 -4.53 0.23 -3.51
C VAL A 81 -5.11 1.63 -3.38
N LEU A 82 -4.26 2.65 -3.54
CA LEU A 82 -4.67 4.05 -3.58
C LEU A 82 -4.47 4.56 -5.01
N THR A 83 -5.56 4.88 -5.72
CA THR A 83 -5.49 5.17 -7.14
C THR A 83 -6.56 6.20 -7.56
N THR A 84 -6.32 6.87 -8.70
CA THR A 84 -7.32 7.73 -9.33
C THR A 84 -8.37 6.92 -10.10
N GLU A 85 -8.07 5.65 -10.43
CA GLU A 85 -9.02 4.79 -11.14
C GLU A 85 -9.90 4.02 -10.16
N ALA A 86 -11.22 4.13 -10.36
CA ALA A 86 -12.19 3.46 -9.49
C ALA A 86 -13.20 2.65 -10.29
N SER A 87 -12.84 2.20 -11.51
CA SER A 87 -13.72 1.39 -12.35
C SER A 87 -13.92 -0.01 -11.77
N ASP A 88 -15.06 -0.63 -12.05
CA ASP A 88 -15.33 -1.99 -11.60
C ASP A 88 -14.31 -2.97 -12.16
N THR A 89 -13.83 -2.74 -13.38
CA THR A 89 -12.83 -3.59 -14.02
C THR A 89 -11.53 -3.60 -13.22
N ILE A 90 -11.01 -2.42 -12.85
CA ILE A 90 -9.75 -2.33 -12.12
C ILE A 90 -9.90 -2.85 -10.68
N LYS A 91 -11.06 -2.65 -10.06
CA LYS A 91 -11.34 -3.21 -8.73
C LYS A 91 -11.41 -4.73 -8.76
N SER A 92 -12.02 -5.31 -9.81
CA SER A 92 -12.05 -6.77 -10.00
C SER A 92 -10.64 -7.33 -10.19
N GLN A 93 -9.82 -6.65 -10.97
CA GLN A 93 -8.42 -7.05 -11.18
C GLN A 93 -7.63 -6.98 -9.89
N GLY A 94 -7.84 -5.93 -9.08
CA GLY A 94 -7.20 -5.79 -7.79
C GLY A 94 -7.57 -6.91 -6.83
N LYS A 95 -8.86 -7.23 -6.76
CA LYS A 95 -9.35 -8.32 -5.94
C LYS A 95 -8.76 -9.66 -6.39
N ALA A 96 -8.72 -9.91 -7.69
CA ALA A 96 -8.13 -11.13 -8.24
C ALA A 96 -6.64 -11.23 -7.96
N ALA A 97 -5.94 -10.11 -7.91
CA ALA A 97 -4.51 -10.06 -7.57
C ALA A 97 -4.26 -10.28 -6.07
N GLY A 98 -5.28 -10.12 -5.23
CA GLY A 98 -5.17 -10.32 -3.80
C GLY A 98 -5.21 -9.05 -2.96
N ALA A 99 -5.66 -7.92 -3.52
CA ALA A 99 -5.80 -6.67 -2.76
C ALA A 99 -6.84 -6.84 -1.66
N THR A 100 -6.54 -6.28 -0.48
CA THR A 100 -7.45 -6.29 0.66
C THR A 100 -8.55 -5.25 0.47
N GLY A 101 -8.20 -4.10 -0.10
CA GLY A 101 -9.14 -3.00 -0.28
C GLY A 101 -8.66 -1.99 -1.28
N TRP A 102 -9.44 -0.94 -1.41
CA TRP A 102 -9.28 0.07 -2.45
C TRP A 102 -9.61 1.44 -1.91
N MET A 103 -8.78 2.43 -2.19
CA MET A 103 -9.03 3.82 -1.87
C MET A 103 -8.83 4.66 -3.12
N VAL A 104 -9.66 5.69 -3.29
CA VAL A 104 -9.63 6.56 -4.48
C VAL A 104 -8.97 7.88 -4.12
N LYS A 105 -8.04 8.34 -4.98
CA LYS A 105 -7.47 9.68 -4.85
C LYS A 105 -8.53 10.73 -5.22
N PRO A 106 -8.52 11.92 -4.60
CA PRO A 106 -7.47 12.46 -3.75
C PRO A 106 -7.41 11.79 -2.38
N PHE A 107 -6.22 11.78 -1.82
CA PHE A 107 -5.93 11.15 -0.52
C PHE A 107 -6.70 11.83 0.61
N ASP A 108 -7.38 11.01 1.41
CA ASP A 108 -8.09 11.46 2.61
C ASP A 108 -7.42 10.88 3.86
N PRO A 109 -6.74 11.72 4.67
CA PRO A 109 -6.03 11.24 5.87
C PRO A 109 -6.94 10.49 6.86
N ARG A 110 -8.16 10.96 7.05
CA ARG A 110 -9.11 10.33 7.96
C ARG A 110 -9.47 8.92 7.53
N LYS A 111 -9.77 8.74 6.24
CA LYS A 111 -10.11 7.44 5.69
C LYS A 111 -8.96 6.46 5.84
N LEU A 112 -7.74 6.91 5.57
CA LEU A 112 -6.57 6.05 5.71
C LEU A 112 -6.41 5.58 7.16
N LEU A 113 -6.51 6.48 8.12
CA LEU A 113 -6.38 6.14 9.53
C LEU A 113 -7.50 5.20 10.00
N GLU A 114 -8.72 5.40 9.50
CA GLU A 114 -9.85 4.50 9.78
C GLU A 114 -9.59 3.08 9.26
N VAL A 115 -9.09 2.97 8.03
CA VAL A 115 -8.77 1.69 7.42
C VAL A 115 -7.69 0.96 8.23
N LEU A 116 -6.62 1.67 8.59
CA LEU A 116 -5.53 1.09 9.37
C LEU A 116 -5.99 0.61 10.74
N SER A 117 -6.78 1.44 11.43
CA SER A 117 -7.34 1.08 12.73
C SER A 117 -8.21 -0.17 12.65
N LYS A 118 -8.97 -0.30 11.56
CA LYS A 118 -9.88 -1.42 11.34
C LYS A 118 -9.14 -2.72 11.03
N VAL A 119 -8.08 -2.67 10.24
CA VAL A 119 -7.36 -3.88 9.79
C VAL A 119 -6.20 -4.27 10.70
N LEU A 120 -5.63 -3.32 11.42
CA LEU A 120 -4.50 -3.58 12.33
C LEU A 120 -4.93 -3.59 13.82
N GLY A 121 -6.16 -3.23 14.07
CA GLY A 121 -6.66 -3.18 15.43
C GLY A 121 -6.22 -1.96 16.15
#